data_d34efa38f1575c079d06ed182a986537
#
_entry.id   d34efa38f1575c079d06ed182a986537
#
_cell.length_a   1.000
_cell.length_b   1.000
_cell.length_c   1.000
_cell.angle_alpha   90.00
_cell.angle_beta   90.00
_cell.angle_gamma   90.00
#
_symmetry.space_group_name_H-M   'P 1'
#
loop_
_entity.id
_entity.type
_entity.pdbx_description
1 polymer ?
#
loop_
_entity_poly.entity_id
_entity_poly.type
_entity_poly.pdbx_seq_one_letter_code
_entity_poly.pdbx_strand_id
1 'polypeptide(L)'
;VQAARRDVLSHCIYGVDLNPMAVELAKVSLWINAMVKDKPLNFLDHHIKCGNSLIGATPELIAQGIPDGAFDVVTGDDKKVAKYFKDINQKQRKGTLDKWSKKAQSGYAEEFARLSEMDEDSVKGVVDKCRAYHKLKDIEEFRRKKLEADAWTAAFFLPLNDTRSLMPTTGEVARLGREGVSDDALTKQVDALAKKYRFFHWHLEFPEVFAAGGFDVILGNPPWEKIQSDEVEFFIYL
;
A
#
# COMPACT_ATOMS: atom_id res chain seq x y z
N VAL A 1 -21.91 2.43 27.58
CA VAL A 1 -21.60 3.34 26.44
C VAL A 1 -20.09 3.33 26.17
N GLN A 2 -19.20 3.58 27.15
CA GLN A 2 -17.76 3.64 26.88
C GLN A 2 -17.16 2.29 26.44
N ALA A 3 -17.56 1.18 27.04
CA ALA A 3 -17.13 -0.14 26.59
C ALA A 3 -17.51 -0.42 25.13
N ALA A 4 -18.75 -0.07 24.72
CA ALA A 4 -19.18 -0.22 23.34
C ALA A 4 -18.39 0.67 22.35
N ARG A 5 -18.03 1.90 22.75
CA ARG A 5 -17.17 2.78 21.93
C ARG A 5 -15.79 2.19 21.74
N ARG A 6 -15.21 1.63 22.83
CA ARG A 6 -13.93 0.95 22.79
C ARG A 6 -13.96 -0.25 21.84
N ASP A 7 -15.02 -1.04 21.91
CA ASP A 7 -15.22 -2.21 21.08
C ASP A 7 -15.34 -1.83 19.59
N VAL A 8 -16.14 -0.81 19.25
CA VAL A 8 -16.23 -0.24 17.91
C VAL A 8 -14.87 0.26 17.41
N LEU A 9 -14.10 0.95 18.27
CA LEU A 9 -12.78 1.45 17.90
C LEU A 9 -11.82 0.32 17.57
N SER A 10 -11.86 -0.77 18.33
CA SER A 10 -10.94 -1.91 18.15
C SER A 10 -11.26 -2.78 16.94
N HIS A 11 -12.49 -2.71 16.40
CA HIS A 11 -12.93 -3.67 15.38
C HIS A 11 -13.51 -3.04 14.10
N CYS A 12 -14.00 -1.79 14.17
CA CYS A 12 -14.78 -1.22 13.09
C CYS A 12 -14.17 0.04 12.46
N ILE A 13 -13.20 0.68 13.13
CA ILE A 13 -12.67 1.99 12.68
C ILE A 13 -11.28 1.81 12.08
N TYR A 14 -11.17 2.16 10.80
CA TYR A 14 -9.92 2.21 10.06
C TYR A 14 -9.73 3.61 9.47
N GLY A 15 -8.49 4.07 9.37
CA GLY A 15 -8.22 5.39 8.84
C GLY A 15 -6.87 5.48 8.13
N VAL A 16 -6.84 6.29 7.08
CA VAL A 16 -5.61 6.60 6.34
C VAL A 16 -5.55 8.08 6.09
N ASP A 17 -4.42 8.69 6.43
CA ASP A 17 -4.16 10.09 6.10
C ASP A 17 -2.73 10.24 5.58
N LEU A 18 -2.55 11.17 4.63
CA LEU A 18 -1.23 11.49 4.09
C LEU A 18 -0.35 12.20 5.13
N ASN A 19 -0.95 12.97 6.03
CA ASN A 19 -0.24 13.74 7.03
C ASN A 19 0.00 12.91 8.31
N PRO A 20 1.26 12.60 8.68
CA PRO A 20 1.56 11.81 9.87
C PRO A 20 1.06 12.47 11.16
N MET A 21 1.04 13.81 11.23
CA MET A 21 0.52 14.52 12.40
C MET A 21 -1.01 14.35 12.52
N ALA A 22 -1.73 14.35 11.40
CA ALA A 22 -3.17 14.08 11.39
C ALA A 22 -3.47 12.66 11.88
N VAL A 23 -2.66 11.67 11.48
CA VAL A 23 -2.74 10.29 11.97
C VAL A 23 -2.60 10.22 13.49
N GLU A 24 -1.57 10.86 14.05
CA GLU A 24 -1.36 10.85 15.51
C GLU A 24 -2.48 11.59 16.26
N LEU A 25 -2.94 12.74 15.74
CA LEU A 25 -4.08 13.46 16.32
C LEU A 25 -5.38 12.64 16.25
N ALA A 26 -5.60 11.90 15.16
CA ALA A 26 -6.75 11.01 15.04
C ALA A 26 -6.71 9.91 16.11
N LYS A 27 -5.54 9.25 16.33
CA LYS A 27 -5.38 8.26 17.38
C LYS A 27 -5.69 8.84 18.76
N VAL A 28 -5.13 10.01 19.07
CA VAL A 28 -5.40 10.68 20.37
C VAL A 28 -6.89 10.99 20.54
N SER A 29 -7.54 11.52 19.51
CA SER A 29 -8.97 11.84 19.52
C SER A 29 -9.84 10.58 19.75
N LEU A 30 -9.49 9.49 19.07
CA LEU A 30 -10.17 8.20 19.22
C LEU A 30 -9.98 7.63 20.62
N TRP A 31 -8.77 7.67 21.19
CA TRP A 31 -8.51 7.25 22.58
C TRP A 31 -9.33 8.03 23.59
N ILE A 32 -9.39 9.36 23.46
CA ILE A 32 -10.19 10.19 24.39
C ILE A 32 -11.68 9.79 24.33
N ASN A 33 -12.20 9.51 23.12
CA ASN A 33 -13.60 9.12 22.95
C ASN A 33 -13.92 7.70 23.45
N ALA A 34 -12.94 6.78 23.42
CA ALA A 34 -13.11 5.38 23.78
C ALA A 34 -12.49 5.00 25.14
N MET A 35 -11.98 5.99 25.89
CA MET A 35 -11.30 5.76 27.17
C MET A 35 -12.24 5.09 28.17
N VAL A 36 -11.79 3.98 28.77
CA VAL A 36 -12.47 3.25 29.80
C VAL A 36 -11.59 3.28 31.08
N LYS A 37 -12.21 3.55 32.22
CA LYS A 37 -11.51 3.54 33.50
C LYS A 37 -10.82 2.19 33.73
N ASP A 38 -9.60 2.23 34.24
CA ASP A 38 -8.77 1.09 34.59
C ASP A 38 -8.36 0.17 33.43
N LYS A 39 -8.56 0.61 32.17
CA LYS A 39 -8.06 -0.08 30.98
C LYS A 39 -6.99 0.76 30.24
N PRO A 40 -5.96 0.11 29.65
CA PRO A 40 -4.97 0.81 28.83
C PRO A 40 -5.60 1.33 27.55
N LEU A 41 -4.90 2.25 26.86
CA LEU A 41 -5.29 2.70 25.51
C LEU A 41 -5.11 1.56 24.49
N ASN A 42 -6.03 1.47 23.53
CA ASN A 42 -5.96 0.47 22.46
C ASN A 42 -4.73 0.68 21.59
N PHE A 43 -4.22 -0.40 21.03
CA PHE A 43 -3.21 -0.34 19.98
C PHE A 43 -3.89 0.02 18.65
N LEU A 44 -3.60 1.20 18.10
CA LEU A 44 -4.28 1.72 16.90
C LEU A 44 -3.41 1.75 15.63
N ASP A 45 -2.11 1.43 15.72
CA ASP A 45 -1.21 1.54 14.56
C ASP A 45 -1.53 0.55 13.43
N HIS A 46 -2.27 -0.51 13.72
CA HIS A 46 -2.74 -1.44 12.71
C HIS A 46 -4.02 -0.96 12.01
N HIS A 47 -4.76 -0.03 12.59
CA HIS A 47 -6.00 0.52 12.06
C HIS A 47 -5.86 1.95 11.51
N ILE A 48 -5.07 2.81 12.16
CA ILE A 48 -4.93 4.23 11.78
C ILE A 48 -3.51 4.43 11.23
N LYS A 49 -3.42 4.63 9.93
CA LYS A 49 -2.15 4.54 9.19
C LYS A 49 -1.84 5.81 8.40
N CYS A 50 -0.54 6.05 8.20
CA CYS A 50 -0.05 7.12 7.36
C CYS A 50 0.26 6.59 5.95
N GLY A 51 -0.34 7.21 4.93
CA GLY A 51 -0.12 6.85 3.54
C GLY A 51 -0.96 7.65 2.57
N ASN A 52 -0.65 7.56 1.30
CA ASN A 52 -1.48 8.16 0.24
C ASN A 52 -2.56 7.16 -0.17
N SER A 53 -3.77 7.35 0.32
CA SER A 53 -4.90 6.45 0.07
C SER A 53 -5.31 6.32 -1.40
N LEU A 54 -4.82 7.21 -2.27
CA LEU A 54 -5.11 7.23 -3.71
C LEU A 54 -3.99 6.59 -4.56
N ILE A 55 -2.80 6.36 -4.00
CA ILE A 55 -1.65 5.84 -4.74
C ILE A 55 -1.28 4.45 -4.24
N GLY A 56 -1.63 3.45 -5.02
CA GLY A 56 -1.31 2.05 -4.72
C GLY A 56 -1.85 1.10 -5.78
N ALA A 57 -1.50 -0.17 -5.65
CA ALA A 57 -1.94 -1.23 -6.54
C ALA A 57 -2.85 -2.21 -5.80
N THR A 58 -3.78 -2.83 -6.51
CA THR A 58 -4.56 -3.97 -6.04
C THR A 58 -4.01 -5.28 -6.61
N PRO A 59 -4.32 -6.44 -6.01
CA PRO A 59 -3.90 -7.73 -6.56
C PRO A 59 -4.34 -7.94 -8.02
N GLU A 60 -5.54 -7.48 -8.36
CA GLU A 60 -6.10 -7.60 -9.71
C GLU A 60 -5.32 -6.77 -10.73
N LEU A 61 -4.92 -5.54 -10.36
CA LEU A 61 -4.09 -4.67 -11.20
C LEU A 61 -2.70 -5.28 -11.42
N ILE A 62 -2.08 -5.78 -10.35
CA ILE A 62 -0.78 -6.43 -10.43
C ILE A 62 -0.86 -7.67 -11.34
N ALA A 63 -1.90 -8.50 -11.18
CA ALA A 63 -2.12 -9.70 -12.00
C ALA A 63 -2.30 -9.39 -13.50
N GLN A 64 -2.84 -8.23 -13.84
CA GLN A 64 -2.96 -7.76 -15.24
C GLN A 64 -1.63 -7.26 -15.82
N GLY A 65 -0.60 -7.11 -14.98
CA GLY A 65 0.67 -6.49 -15.36
C GLY A 65 0.57 -4.97 -15.47
N ILE A 66 1.68 -4.33 -15.83
CA ILE A 66 1.71 -2.87 -16.00
C ILE A 66 0.99 -2.50 -17.30
N PRO A 67 -0.02 -1.62 -17.25
CA PRO A 67 -0.73 -1.18 -18.44
C PRO A 67 0.14 -0.32 -19.35
N ASP A 68 -0.21 -0.24 -20.62
CA ASP A 68 0.55 0.54 -21.60
C ASP A 68 0.58 2.04 -21.31
N GLY A 69 -0.45 2.54 -20.60
CA GLY A 69 -0.54 3.94 -20.17
C GLY A 69 0.55 4.38 -19.20
N ALA A 70 1.18 3.45 -18.48
CA ALA A 70 2.33 3.77 -17.62
C ALA A 70 3.57 4.23 -18.42
N PHE A 71 3.57 4.00 -19.73
CA PHE A 71 4.65 4.38 -20.66
C PHE A 71 4.21 5.46 -21.66
N ASP A 72 3.12 6.15 -21.38
CA ASP A 72 2.70 7.29 -22.18
C ASP A 72 3.59 8.50 -21.88
N VAL A 73 3.94 9.23 -22.93
CA VAL A 73 4.91 10.33 -22.86
C VAL A 73 4.33 11.51 -22.10
N VAL A 74 5.00 11.94 -21.05
CA VAL A 74 4.70 13.19 -20.33
C VAL A 74 5.81 14.22 -20.57
N THR A 75 5.61 15.45 -20.07
CA THR A 75 6.59 16.52 -20.24
C THR A 75 7.95 16.13 -19.63
N GLY A 76 8.99 16.17 -20.46
CA GLY A 76 10.36 15.78 -20.07
C GLY A 76 10.77 14.36 -20.49
N ASP A 77 9.85 13.56 -21.01
CA ASP A 77 10.14 12.21 -21.51
C ASP A 77 10.61 12.19 -22.96
N ASP A 78 11.39 11.16 -23.32
CA ASP A 78 11.79 10.86 -24.68
C ASP A 78 10.84 9.82 -25.32
N LYS A 79 10.22 10.18 -26.44
CA LYS A 79 9.28 9.31 -27.16
C LYS A 79 9.87 7.96 -27.57
N LYS A 80 11.18 7.92 -27.89
CA LYS A 80 11.85 6.67 -28.30
C LYS A 80 12.07 5.76 -27.08
N VAL A 81 12.42 6.36 -25.94
CA VAL A 81 12.58 5.64 -24.67
C VAL A 81 11.25 5.09 -24.17
N ALA A 82 10.20 5.91 -24.19
CA ALA A 82 8.85 5.49 -23.84
C ALA A 82 8.39 4.30 -24.70
N LYS A 83 8.56 4.40 -26.03
CA LYS A 83 8.25 3.31 -26.94
C LYS A 83 9.06 2.04 -26.66
N TYR A 84 10.35 2.18 -26.38
CA TYR A 84 11.23 1.06 -26.05
C TYR A 84 10.72 0.27 -24.84
N PHE A 85 10.42 0.95 -23.73
CA PHE A 85 9.90 0.28 -22.53
C PHE A 85 8.48 -0.27 -22.72
N LYS A 86 7.62 0.45 -23.45
CA LYS A 86 6.27 -0.02 -23.81
C LYS A 86 6.32 -1.33 -24.61
N ASP A 87 7.20 -1.43 -25.62
CA ASP A 87 7.36 -2.63 -26.44
C ASP A 87 7.88 -3.83 -25.62
N ILE A 88 8.83 -3.59 -24.71
CA ILE A 88 9.33 -4.61 -23.77
C ILE A 88 8.20 -5.09 -22.87
N ASN A 89 7.50 -4.16 -22.23
CA ASN A 89 6.42 -4.46 -21.29
C ASN A 89 5.30 -5.27 -21.94
N GLN A 90 4.89 -4.91 -23.17
CA GLN A 90 3.86 -5.64 -23.92
C GLN A 90 4.24 -7.09 -24.19
N LYS A 91 5.50 -7.34 -24.55
CA LYS A 91 6.01 -8.70 -24.79
C LYS A 91 5.99 -9.53 -23.50
N GLN A 92 6.44 -8.93 -22.40
CA GLN A 92 6.47 -9.59 -21.09
C GLN A 92 5.06 -9.87 -20.58
N ARG A 93 4.12 -8.90 -20.69
CA ARG A 93 2.73 -9.05 -20.26
C ARG A 93 2.02 -10.20 -20.95
N LYS A 94 2.20 -10.38 -22.28
CA LYS A 94 1.64 -11.50 -23.02
C LYS A 94 2.13 -12.86 -22.55
N GLY A 95 3.37 -12.95 -22.08
CA GLY A 95 3.96 -14.21 -21.58
C GLY A 95 3.67 -14.50 -20.10
N THR A 96 3.18 -13.51 -19.32
CA THR A 96 3.04 -13.62 -17.88
C THR A 96 1.59 -13.88 -17.45
N LEU A 97 0.60 -13.42 -18.22
CA LEU A 97 -0.84 -13.54 -17.90
C LEU A 97 -1.31 -14.99 -17.64
N ASP A 98 -0.74 -15.98 -18.33
CA ASP A 98 -1.10 -17.38 -18.15
C ASP A 98 -0.65 -17.99 -16.81
N LYS A 99 0.29 -17.36 -16.11
CA LYS A 99 0.92 -17.90 -14.90
C LYS A 99 0.40 -17.32 -13.58
N TRP A 100 -0.28 -16.19 -13.62
CA TRP A 100 -0.67 -15.45 -12.41
C TRP A 100 -2.07 -15.73 -11.87
N SER A 101 -2.91 -16.45 -12.63
CA SER A 101 -4.35 -16.55 -12.33
C SER A 101 -4.76 -17.44 -11.15
N LYS A 102 -3.86 -18.02 -10.34
CA LYS A 102 -4.26 -19.08 -9.40
C LYS A 102 -3.71 -19.08 -7.98
N LYS A 103 -3.11 -18.02 -7.43
CA LYS A 103 -2.78 -18.09 -5.98
C LYS A 103 -2.65 -16.72 -5.32
N ALA A 104 -3.71 -16.27 -4.68
CA ALA A 104 -3.65 -15.10 -3.82
C ALA A 104 -4.61 -15.18 -2.61
N GLN A 105 -4.55 -16.27 -1.85
CA GLN A 105 -4.85 -16.17 -0.42
C GLN A 105 -3.51 -16.28 0.29
N SER A 106 -3.03 -15.17 0.82
CA SER A 106 -1.77 -15.10 1.54
C SER A 106 -2.00 -15.55 2.98
N GLY A 107 -1.13 -16.43 3.48
CA GLY A 107 -1.18 -16.90 4.86
C GLY A 107 -1.12 -15.79 5.91
N TYR A 108 -0.58 -14.61 5.54
CA TYR A 108 -0.49 -13.47 6.46
C TYR A 108 -1.85 -12.82 6.79
N ALA A 109 -2.91 -12.94 5.95
CA ALA A 109 -4.22 -12.39 6.26
C ALA A 109 -4.84 -13.02 7.52
N GLU A 110 -4.67 -14.33 7.71
CA GLU A 110 -5.11 -15.01 8.93
C GLU A 110 -4.33 -14.54 10.16
N GLU A 111 -3.03 -14.29 10.01
CA GLU A 111 -2.20 -13.78 11.09
C GLU A 111 -2.61 -12.35 11.49
N PHE A 112 -2.97 -11.50 10.51
CA PHE A 112 -3.51 -10.16 10.79
C PHE A 112 -4.90 -10.24 11.44
N ALA A 113 -5.76 -11.17 11.05
CA ALA A 113 -7.05 -11.38 11.69
C ALA A 113 -6.89 -11.76 13.17
N ARG A 114 -5.90 -12.59 13.51
CA ARG A 114 -5.59 -12.94 14.91
C ARG A 114 -5.15 -11.74 15.75
N LEU A 115 -4.56 -10.70 15.15
CA LEU A 115 -4.25 -9.46 15.88
C LEU A 115 -5.49 -8.80 16.45
N SER A 116 -6.60 -8.79 15.71
CA SER A 116 -7.84 -8.18 16.14
C SER A 116 -8.45 -8.91 17.36
N GLU A 117 -8.17 -10.20 17.51
CA GLU A 117 -8.63 -11.04 18.63
C GLU A 117 -7.73 -10.96 19.88
N MET A 118 -6.56 -10.32 19.77
CA MET A 118 -5.64 -10.22 20.92
C MET A 118 -6.20 -9.31 22.02
N ASP A 119 -6.00 -9.73 23.25
CA ASP A 119 -6.43 -8.99 24.44
C ASP A 119 -5.77 -7.60 24.54
N GLU A 120 -6.57 -6.56 24.74
CA GLU A 120 -6.14 -5.19 24.98
C GLU A 120 -6.61 -4.66 26.34
N ASP A 121 -7.10 -5.52 27.22
CA ASP A 121 -7.59 -5.13 28.54
C ASP A 121 -6.45 -4.99 29.57
N SER A 122 -5.25 -5.41 29.21
CA SER A 122 -4.05 -5.26 30.03
C SER A 122 -2.92 -4.56 29.26
N VAL A 123 -2.06 -3.85 29.96
CA VAL A 123 -0.85 -3.21 29.37
C VAL A 123 0.02 -4.25 28.68
N LYS A 124 0.14 -5.45 29.25
CA LYS A 124 0.89 -6.55 28.64
C LYS A 124 0.27 -6.97 27.31
N GLY A 125 -1.06 -7.14 27.26
CA GLY A 125 -1.77 -7.51 26.02
C GLY A 125 -1.55 -6.49 24.91
N VAL A 126 -1.65 -5.20 25.20
CA VAL A 126 -1.37 -4.11 24.23
C VAL A 126 0.07 -4.17 23.72
N VAL A 127 1.06 -4.38 24.59
CA VAL A 127 2.47 -4.50 24.20
C VAL A 127 2.71 -5.75 23.37
N ASP A 128 2.08 -6.87 23.70
CA ASP A 128 2.21 -8.12 22.97
C ASP A 128 1.57 -7.99 21.56
N LYS A 129 0.42 -7.32 21.43
CA LYS A 129 -0.22 -7.00 20.15
C LYS A 129 0.65 -6.09 19.28
N CYS A 130 1.21 -5.05 19.85
CA CYS A 130 2.16 -4.16 19.16
C CYS A 130 3.35 -4.95 18.61
N ARG A 131 3.94 -5.80 19.42
CA ARG A 131 5.09 -6.64 19.03
C ARG A 131 4.72 -7.64 17.94
N ALA A 132 3.55 -8.26 18.03
CA ALA A 132 3.03 -9.17 17.02
C ALA A 132 2.82 -8.45 15.68
N TYR A 133 2.21 -7.26 15.67
CA TYR A 133 2.03 -6.45 14.49
C TYR A 133 3.35 -6.13 13.76
N HIS A 134 4.38 -5.70 14.49
CA HIS A 134 5.69 -5.43 13.89
C HIS A 134 6.33 -6.68 13.29
N LYS A 135 6.21 -7.84 13.96
CA LYS A 135 6.69 -9.11 13.41
C LYS A 135 6.00 -9.48 12.11
N LEU A 136 4.69 -9.25 11.98
CA LEU A 136 3.94 -9.54 10.75
C LEU A 136 4.44 -8.70 9.57
N LYS A 137 4.78 -7.43 9.80
CA LYS A 137 5.36 -6.56 8.76
C LYS A 137 6.77 -6.98 8.32
N ASP A 138 7.48 -7.71 9.17
CA ASP A 138 8.82 -8.22 8.88
C ASP A 138 8.82 -9.60 8.21
N ILE A 139 7.65 -10.25 8.07
CA ILE A 139 7.55 -11.53 7.36
C ILE A 139 7.98 -11.33 5.89
N GLU A 140 8.85 -12.22 5.41
CA GLU A 140 9.40 -12.13 4.05
C GLU A 140 8.32 -12.11 2.97
N GLU A 141 7.27 -12.91 3.13
CA GLU A 141 6.14 -12.93 2.20
C GLU A 141 5.45 -11.55 2.11
N PHE A 142 5.20 -10.90 3.25
CA PHE A 142 4.61 -9.57 3.29
C PHE A 142 5.52 -8.54 2.60
N ARG A 143 6.82 -8.57 2.91
CA ARG A 143 7.81 -7.66 2.30
C ARG A 143 7.93 -7.84 0.79
N ARG A 144 7.88 -9.09 0.30
CA ARG A 144 7.87 -9.39 -1.14
C ARG A 144 6.62 -8.85 -1.82
N LYS A 145 5.45 -9.08 -1.24
CA LYS A 145 4.18 -8.58 -1.79
C LYS A 145 4.12 -7.06 -1.81
N LYS A 146 4.64 -6.43 -0.76
CA LYS A 146 4.78 -4.98 -0.72
C LYS A 146 5.69 -4.46 -1.82
N LEU A 147 6.87 -5.05 -2.00
CA LEU A 147 7.81 -4.65 -3.05
C LEU A 147 7.23 -4.86 -4.46
N GLU A 148 6.50 -5.95 -4.68
CA GLU A 148 5.79 -6.23 -5.94
C GLU A 148 4.78 -5.12 -6.27
N ALA A 149 3.98 -4.73 -5.29
CA ALA A 149 2.99 -3.66 -5.42
C ALA A 149 3.62 -2.27 -5.56
N ASP A 150 4.67 -1.98 -4.77
CA ASP A 150 5.46 -0.76 -4.87
C ASP A 150 6.09 -0.63 -6.26
N ALA A 151 6.67 -1.70 -6.82
CA ALA A 151 7.29 -1.70 -8.13
C ALA A 151 6.26 -1.48 -9.26
N TRP A 152 5.09 -2.12 -9.17
CA TRP A 152 3.99 -1.88 -10.11
C TRP A 152 3.58 -0.41 -10.11
N THR A 153 3.42 0.18 -8.92
CA THR A 153 3.02 1.57 -8.76
C THR A 153 4.12 2.53 -9.23
N ALA A 154 5.39 2.24 -8.93
CA ALA A 154 6.54 3.07 -9.29
C ALA A 154 6.70 3.25 -10.80
N ALA A 155 6.19 2.33 -11.62
CA ALA A 155 6.21 2.44 -13.08
C ALA A 155 5.56 3.73 -13.62
N PHE A 156 4.62 4.32 -12.87
CA PHE A 156 3.93 5.55 -13.25
C PHE A 156 4.67 6.83 -12.81
N PHE A 157 5.73 6.71 -12.05
CA PHE A 157 6.44 7.84 -11.44
C PHE A 157 7.88 8.00 -11.92
N LEU A 158 8.35 7.11 -12.78
CA LEU A 158 9.72 7.14 -13.27
C LEU A 158 9.80 7.83 -14.62
N PRO A 159 10.78 8.74 -14.82
CA PRO A 159 10.94 9.44 -16.10
C PRO A 159 11.45 8.49 -17.20
N LEU A 160 10.88 8.64 -18.38
CA LEU A 160 11.20 7.85 -19.58
C LEU A 160 12.22 8.61 -20.46
N ASN A 161 13.42 8.86 -19.94
CA ASN A 161 14.43 9.71 -20.60
C ASN A 161 15.76 9.01 -20.94
N ASP A 162 15.99 7.79 -20.44
CA ASP A 162 17.17 6.99 -20.78
C ASP A 162 16.80 5.49 -20.85
N THR A 163 17.14 4.82 -21.96
CA THR A 163 16.91 3.36 -22.12
C THR A 163 17.74 2.49 -21.17
N ARG A 164 18.77 3.05 -20.54
CA ARG A 164 19.57 2.41 -19.49
C ARG A 164 18.96 2.57 -18.12
N SER A 165 17.91 3.37 -17.97
CA SER A 165 17.19 3.54 -16.71
C SER A 165 16.61 2.22 -16.24
N LEU A 166 16.65 2.00 -14.94
CA LEU A 166 15.99 0.88 -14.30
C LEU A 166 14.50 1.19 -14.24
N MET A 167 13.73 0.54 -15.11
CA MET A 167 12.29 0.76 -15.22
C MET A 167 11.54 -0.50 -14.81
N PRO A 168 10.63 -0.43 -13.83
CA PRO A 168 9.74 -1.53 -13.55
C PRO A 168 8.90 -1.84 -14.79
N THR A 169 9.04 -3.03 -15.32
CA THR A 169 8.18 -3.61 -16.35
C THR A 169 7.45 -4.80 -15.75
N THR A 170 6.43 -5.33 -16.42
CA THR A 170 5.69 -6.50 -15.93
C THR A 170 6.61 -7.67 -15.56
N GLY A 171 7.68 -7.89 -16.32
CA GLY A 171 8.67 -8.93 -16.02
C GLY A 171 9.48 -8.64 -14.75
N GLU A 172 9.88 -7.38 -14.55
CA GLU A 172 10.62 -6.96 -13.36
C GLU A 172 9.74 -7.01 -12.10
N VAL A 173 8.49 -6.57 -12.18
CA VAL A 173 7.52 -6.71 -11.07
C VAL A 173 7.35 -8.17 -10.68
N ALA A 174 7.17 -9.06 -11.66
CA ALA A 174 7.06 -10.50 -11.42
C ALA A 174 8.35 -11.10 -10.85
N ARG A 175 9.52 -10.60 -11.24
CA ARG A 175 10.82 -11.00 -10.68
C ARG A 175 10.91 -10.61 -9.19
N LEU A 176 10.66 -9.35 -8.89
CA LEU A 176 10.72 -8.82 -7.51
C LEU A 176 9.73 -9.53 -6.57
N GLY A 177 8.53 -9.85 -7.06
CA GLY A 177 7.53 -10.61 -6.31
C GLY A 177 7.96 -12.06 -6.00
N ARG A 178 8.86 -12.66 -6.81
CA ARG A 178 9.40 -14.00 -6.57
C ARG A 178 10.67 -13.99 -5.72
N GLU A 179 11.62 -13.12 -6.07
CA GLU A 179 12.96 -13.09 -5.49
C GLU A 179 13.00 -12.32 -4.17
N GLY A 180 12.07 -11.37 -4.00
CA GLY A 180 11.97 -10.56 -2.79
C GLY A 180 12.92 -9.36 -2.79
N VAL A 181 13.15 -8.82 -1.60
CA VAL A 181 13.98 -7.64 -1.39
C VAL A 181 15.44 -7.99 -1.66
N SER A 182 16.05 -7.29 -2.61
CA SER A 182 17.47 -7.36 -2.94
C SER A 182 18.11 -5.99 -2.80
N ASP A 183 19.44 -5.94 -2.70
CA ASP A 183 20.20 -4.69 -2.62
C ASP A 183 20.49 -4.09 -4.01
N ASP A 184 19.68 -4.43 -5.01
CA ASP A 184 19.82 -3.93 -6.36
C ASP A 184 19.32 -2.47 -6.49
N ALA A 185 19.75 -1.81 -7.55
CA ALA A 185 19.46 -0.41 -7.77
C ALA A 185 17.97 -0.16 -8.07
N LEU A 186 17.28 -1.12 -8.69
CA LEU A 186 15.83 -1.02 -8.95
C LEU A 186 15.03 -1.07 -7.65
N THR A 187 15.34 -2.01 -6.76
CA THR A 187 14.70 -2.11 -5.44
C THR A 187 14.87 -0.82 -4.63
N LYS A 188 16.09 -0.25 -4.62
CA LYS A 188 16.37 1.03 -3.95
C LYS A 188 15.56 2.19 -4.54
N GLN A 189 15.46 2.25 -5.85
CA GLN A 189 14.72 3.29 -6.54
C GLN A 189 13.21 3.18 -6.26
N VAL A 190 12.65 1.98 -6.30
CA VAL A 190 11.25 1.70 -5.96
C VAL A 190 10.95 2.09 -4.51
N ASP A 191 11.81 1.69 -3.57
CA ASP A 191 11.65 2.03 -2.15
C ASP A 191 11.72 3.55 -1.91
N ALA A 192 12.61 4.25 -2.60
CA ALA A 192 12.71 5.72 -2.53
C ALA A 192 11.42 6.40 -3.01
N LEU A 193 10.83 5.93 -4.11
CA LEU A 193 9.55 6.45 -4.63
C LEU A 193 8.38 6.11 -3.69
N ALA A 194 8.32 4.87 -3.22
CA ALA A 194 7.28 4.43 -2.28
C ALA A 194 7.28 5.28 -1.00
N LYS A 195 8.46 5.61 -0.48
CA LYS A 195 8.61 6.52 0.67
C LYS A 195 8.25 7.96 0.34
N LYS A 196 8.72 8.47 -0.82
CA LYS A 196 8.48 9.87 -1.25
C LYS A 196 6.98 10.15 -1.43
N TYR A 197 6.28 9.27 -2.13
CA TYR A 197 4.86 9.45 -2.45
C TYR A 197 3.93 8.71 -1.48
N ARG A 198 4.48 8.01 -0.47
CA ARG A 198 3.76 7.27 0.57
C ARG A 198 2.77 6.28 -0.02
N PHE A 199 3.23 5.41 -0.94
CA PHE A 199 2.38 4.40 -1.55
C PHE A 199 1.62 3.60 -0.50
N PHE A 200 0.33 3.38 -0.75
CA PHE A 200 -0.57 2.72 0.18
C PHE A 200 -1.37 1.62 -0.53
N HIS A 201 -1.02 0.39 -0.25
CA HIS A 201 -1.70 -0.77 -0.83
C HIS A 201 -2.74 -1.29 0.15
N TRP A 202 -3.98 -0.89 -0.01
CA TRP A 202 -5.08 -1.18 0.92
C TRP A 202 -5.15 -2.64 1.35
N HIS A 203 -5.03 -3.59 0.40
CA HIS A 203 -5.08 -5.03 0.64
C HIS A 203 -3.89 -5.58 1.45
N LEU A 204 -2.76 -4.88 1.45
CA LEU A 204 -1.58 -5.23 2.26
C LEU A 204 -1.60 -4.54 3.63
N GLU A 205 -2.18 -3.35 3.68
CA GLU A 205 -2.25 -2.61 4.92
C GLU A 205 -3.40 -3.08 5.83
N PHE A 206 -4.50 -3.59 5.26
CA PHE A 206 -5.67 -4.12 5.98
C PHE A 206 -6.06 -5.51 5.42
N PRO A 207 -5.15 -6.49 5.47
CA PRO A 207 -5.37 -7.78 4.80
C PRO A 207 -6.54 -8.57 5.40
N GLU A 208 -6.82 -8.42 6.69
CA GLU A 208 -7.95 -9.04 7.37
C GLU A 208 -9.30 -8.52 6.84
N VAL A 209 -9.39 -7.23 6.55
CA VAL A 209 -10.59 -6.60 5.99
C VAL A 209 -10.84 -7.12 4.56
N PHE A 210 -9.79 -7.17 3.73
CA PHE A 210 -9.93 -7.66 2.36
C PHE A 210 -10.19 -9.17 2.30
N ALA A 211 -9.68 -9.95 3.23
CA ALA A 211 -10.02 -11.37 3.36
C ALA A 211 -11.49 -11.58 3.75
N ALA A 212 -12.09 -10.66 4.49
CA ALA A 212 -13.49 -10.66 4.88
C ALA A 212 -14.44 -10.09 3.79
N GLY A 213 -13.89 -9.58 2.66
CA GLY A 213 -14.68 -9.06 1.54
C GLY A 213 -14.61 -7.54 1.33
N GLY A 214 -13.85 -6.83 2.14
CA GLY A 214 -13.65 -5.38 2.04
C GLY A 214 -14.34 -4.58 3.15
N PHE A 215 -14.33 -3.27 3.00
CA PHE A 215 -15.00 -2.35 3.93
C PHE A 215 -16.49 -2.21 3.60
N ASP A 216 -17.35 -2.19 4.61
CA ASP A 216 -18.80 -1.94 4.44
C ASP A 216 -19.07 -0.50 4.02
N VAL A 217 -18.29 0.46 4.53
CA VAL A 217 -18.42 1.89 4.24
C VAL A 217 -17.05 2.53 4.12
N ILE A 218 -16.87 3.35 3.10
CA ILE A 218 -15.71 4.21 2.91
C ILE A 218 -16.18 5.66 2.91
N LEU A 219 -15.62 6.47 3.82
CA LEU A 219 -15.82 7.92 3.87
C LEU A 219 -14.50 8.61 3.51
N GLY A 220 -14.55 9.56 2.61
CA GLY A 220 -13.39 10.31 2.18
C GLY A 220 -13.70 11.79 1.99
N ASN A 221 -12.66 12.61 2.11
CA ASN A 221 -12.67 14.00 1.68
C ASN A 221 -11.67 14.13 0.52
N PRO A 222 -12.08 13.80 -0.73
CA PRO A 222 -11.21 13.92 -1.87
C PRO A 222 -10.85 15.38 -2.15
N PRO A 223 -9.72 15.67 -2.82
CA PRO A 223 -9.39 17.01 -3.26
C PRO A 223 -10.54 17.60 -4.09
N TRP A 224 -10.92 18.85 -3.79
CA TRP A 224 -12.01 19.55 -4.47
C TRP A 224 -11.57 20.21 -5.77
N GLU A 225 -10.28 20.17 -6.07
CA GLU A 225 -9.73 20.72 -7.30
C GLU A 225 -10.21 19.91 -8.49
N LYS A 226 -10.73 20.61 -9.51
CA LYS A 226 -10.95 19.99 -10.80
C LYS A 226 -9.59 19.50 -11.30
N ILE A 227 -9.42 18.18 -11.42
CA ILE A 227 -8.36 17.62 -12.23
C ILE A 227 -8.69 17.97 -13.69
N GLN A 228 -8.39 19.20 -14.07
CA GLN A 228 -8.25 19.54 -15.48
C GLN A 228 -6.91 18.92 -15.88
N SER A 229 -6.90 18.21 -16.99
CA SER A 229 -5.72 17.61 -17.57
C SER A 229 -4.77 18.65 -18.18
N ASP A 230 -4.44 19.68 -17.43
CA ASP A 230 -3.30 20.54 -17.69
C ASP A 230 -2.09 19.80 -17.11
N GLU A 231 -1.35 19.15 -17.98
CA GLU A 231 -0.18 18.35 -17.69
C GLU A 231 0.84 19.05 -16.78
N VAL A 232 0.80 20.36 -16.69
CA VAL A 232 1.72 21.18 -15.87
C VAL A 232 1.28 21.29 -14.41
N GLU A 233 -0.02 21.37 -14.10
CA GLU A 233 -0.48 21.55 -12.71
C GLU A 233 -0.45 20.25 -11.89
N PHE A 234 -0.63 19.11 -12.52
CA PHE A 234 -0.62 17.82 -11.81
C PHE A 234 0.73 17.53 -11.12
N PHE A 235 1.84 18.02 -11.68
CA PHE A 235 3.19 17.77 -11.16
C PHE A 235 3.78 18.91 -10.31
N ILE A 236 3.16 20.08 -10.21
CA ILE A 236 3.66 21.21 -9.39
C ILE A 236 3.32 21.01 -7.92
N TYR A 237 2.27 20.28 -7.58
CA TYR A 237 1.79 20.08 -6.21
C TYR A 237 2.05 18.65 -5.64
N LEU A 238 2.75 17.80 -6.38
CA LEU A 238 3.28 16.51 -5.92
C LEU A 238 4.78 16.61 -5.59
#